data_d1333a6309b24d674c0cfe80c09b773f
#
_entry.id   d1333a6309b24d674c0cfe80c09b773f
#
_cell.length_a   1.000
_cell.length_b   1.000
_cell.length_c   1.000
_cell.angle_alpha   90.00
_cell.angle_beta   90.00
_cell.angle_gamma   90.00
#
_symmetry.space_group_name_H-M   'P 1'
#
loop_
_entity.id
_entity.type
_entity.pdbx_description
1 polymer ?
#
loop_
_entity_poly.entity_id
_entity_poly.type
_entity_poly.pdbx_seq_one_letter_code
_entity_poly.pdbx_strand_id
1 'polypeptide(L)'
;MSNLTSALEAVEGVTSVEAEVGKAVVNHEGACSGKMGAAIEECGFTIGEPEFNWNDGDVWRTSAHNTKWCLIGCSIGEFLTLGAYSYYDIGSTITSTSSFYYLLLILPLINGLITSVMLETYIMHEGGMDWGNALSTALGMSFISMLMMEIAMEITDLLFTGGELGMNPIAIPFMLLVGFLTPWPYNYWRLKKYGKACH
;
A
#
# COMPACT_ATOMS: atom_id res chain seq x y z
N MET A 1 27.38 -24.81 5.65
CA MET A 1 26.10 -24.84 6.39
C MET A 1 26.21 -24.18 7.74
N SER A 2 27.23 -24.42 8.57
CA SER A 2 27.38 -23.76 9.89
C SER A 2 27.36 -22.22 9.85
N ASN A 3 27.98 -21.61 8.82
CA ASN A 3 28.01 -20.15 8.70
C ASN A 3 26.64 -19.53 8.41
N LEU A 4 25.80 -20.19 7.59
CA LEU A 4 24.45 -19.71 7.27
C LEU A 4 23.53 -19.80 8.49
N THR A 5 23.58 -20.92 9.21
CA THR A 5 22.78 -21.10 10.44
C THR A 5 23.12 -20.05 11.46
N SER A 6 24.42 -19.82 11.72
CA SER A 6 24.88 -18.80 12.69
C SER A 6 24.52 -17.38 12.25
N ALA A 7 24.58 -17.07 10.95
CA ALA A 7 24.20 -15.76 10.42
C ALA A 7 22.69 -15.49 10.58
N LEU A 8 21.87 -16.51 10.35
CA LEU A 8 20.41 -16.40 10.52
C LEU A 8 19.99 -16.34 11.99
N GLU A 9 20.66 -17.10 12.88
CA GLU A 9 20.42 -17.04 14.32
C GLU A 9 20.84 -15.69 14.95
N ALA A 10 21.76 -14.96 14.31
CA ALA A 10 22.16 -13.62 14.74
C ALA A 10 21.12 -12.53 14.40
N VAL A 11 20.13 -12.84 13.55
CA VAL A 11 19.07 -11.89 13.20
C VAL A 11 18.09 -11.79 14.35
N GLU A 12 17.83 -10.56 14.81
CA GLU A 12 16.91 -10.26 15.90
C GLU A 12 15.51 -10.83 15.63
N GLY A 13 14.98 -11.60 16.58
CA GLY A 13 13.66 -12.23 16.48
C GLY A 13 13.69 -13.65 15.90
N VAL A 14 14.83 -14.17 15.46
CA VAL A 14 14.97 -15.58 15.05
C VAL A 14 15.10 -16.47 16.28
N THR A 15 14.28 -17.52 16.37
CA THR A 15 14.25 -18.44 17.51
C THR A 15 14.93 -19.77 17.23
N SER A 16 14.87 -20.26 16.00
CA SER A 16 15.62 -21.45 15.57
C SER A 16 15.77 -21.51 14.05
N VAL A 17 16.85 -22.15 13.60
CA VAL A 17 17.17 -22.34 12.18
C VAL A 17 17.48 -23.80 11.91
N GLU A 18 16.76 -24.41 10.99
CA GLU A 18 17.04 -25.74 10.45
C GLU A 18 17.47 -25.60 8.98
N ALA A 19 18.75 -25.80 8.68
CA ALA A 19 19.29 -25.66 7.33
C ALA A 19 19.67 -27.01 6.75
N GLU A 20 19.10 -27.32 5.58
CA GLU A 20 19.40 -28.46 4.74
C GLU A 20 19.94 -27.98 3.38
N VAL A 21 20.43 -28.89 2.55
CA VAL A 21 20.88 -28.55 1.19
C VAL A 21 19.71 -28.04 0.35
N GLY A 22 19.76 -26.77 -0.02
CA GLY A 22 18.74 -26.10 -0.84
C GLY A 22 17.51 -25.62 -0.08
N LYS A 23 17.45 -25.77 1.25
CA LYS A 23 16.33 -25.29 2.06
C LYS A 23 16.78 -24.89 3.47
N ALA A 24 16.32 -23.74 3.94
CA ALA A 24 16.41 -23.37 5.34
C ALA A 24 15.01 -23.07 5.90
N VAL A 25 14.70 -23.64 7.06
CA VAL A 25 13.47 -23.33 7.80
C VAL A 25 13.88 -22.48 8.99
N VAL A 26 13.33 -21.28 9.09
CA VAL A 26 13.62 -20.32 10.15
C VAL A 26 12.34 -20.09 10.95
N ASN A 27 12.36 -20.44 12.23
CA ASN A 27 11.30 -20.06 13.16
C ASN A 27 11.65 -18.71 13.76
N HIS A 28 10.72 -17.77 13.77
CA HIS A 28 10.97 -16.42 14.24
C HIS A 28 9.73 -15.81 14.92
N GLU A 29 9.98 -14.87 15.83
CA GLU A 29 8.98 -14.02 16.45
C GLU A 29 9.30 -12.56 16.07
N GLY A 30 8.66 -12.09 14.99
CA GLY A 30 8.81 -10.71 14.51
C GLY A 30 10.12 -10.40 13.77
N ALA A 31 10.94 -11.40 13.40
CA ALA A 31 12.14 -11.16 12.61
C ALA A 31 11.80 -10.65 11.20
N CYS A 32 12.54 -9.63 10.76
CA CYS A 32 12.36 -9.04 9.44
C CYS A 32 12.89 -9.96 8.33
N SER A 33 12.03 -10.34 7.38
CA SER A 33 12.41 -11.16 6.23
C SER A 33 13.52 -10.54 5.39
N GLY A 34 13.57 -9.20 5.31
CA GLY A 34 14.64 -8.48 4.62
C GLY A 34 16.01 -8.63 5.30
N LYS A 35 16.06 -8.62 6.63
CA LYS A 35 17.30 -8.86 7.39
C LYS A 35 17.78 -10.31 7.25
N MET A 36 16.85 -11.26 7.25
CA MET A 36 17.16 -12.67 6.99
C MET A 36 17.68 -12.88 5.57
N GLY A 37 17.06 -12.22 4.60
CA GLY A 37 17.51 -12.25 3.20
C GLY A 37 18.92 -11.70 3.03
N ALA A 38 19.22 -10.55 3.62
CA ALA A 38 20.56 -9.96 3.59
C ALA A 38 21.61 -10.90 4.22
N ALA A 39 21.29 -11.54 5.35
CA ALA A 39 22.19 -12.49 6.01
C ALA A 39 22.48 -13.72 5.11
N ILE A 40 21.50 -14.19 4.32
CA ILE A 40 21.71 -15.29 3.36
C ILE A 40 22.63 -14.86 2.22
N GLU A 41 22.41 -13.66 1.66
CA GLU A 41 23.22 -13.11 0.56
C GLU A 41 24.66 -12.81 1.01
N GLU A 42 24.87 -12.28 2.23
CA GLU A 42 26.21 -12.08 2.82
C GLU A 42 26.99 -13.39 2.99
N CYS A 43 26.30 -14.50 3.22
CA CYS A 43 26.90 -15.83 3.25
C CYS A 43 27.20 -16.40 1.85
N GLY A 44 26.90 -15.66 0.77
CA GLY A 44 27.15 -16.08 -0.62
C GLY A 44 26.11 -17.03 -1.20
N PHE A 45 24.95 -17.14 -0.55
CA PHE A 45 23.82 -17.91 -1.07
C PHE A 45 22.83 -17.03 -1.80
N THR A 46 22.20 -17.54 -2.85
CA THR A 46 21.09 -16.90 -3.52
C THR A 46 19.79 -17.46 -2.99
N ILE A 47 18.85 -16.59 -2.66
CA ILE A 47 17.50 -17.01 -2.27
C ILE A 47 16.77 -17.42 -3.55
N GLY A 48 16.33 -18.68 -3.62
CA GLY A 48 15.45 -19.14 -4.70
C GLY A 48 14.15 -18.37 -4.69
N GLU A 49 13.58 -18.06 -5.85
CA GLU A 49 12.25 -17.45 -5.89
C GLU A 49 11.27 -18.40 -5.20
N PRO A 50 10.57 -17.93 -4.13
CA PRO A 50 9.57 -18.77 -3.47
C PRO A 50 8.49 -19.15 -4.50
N GLU A 51 8.06 -20.40 -4.53
CA GLU A 51 6.91 -20.80 -5.34
C GLU A 51 5.72 -19.91 -5.02
N PHE A 52 5.30 -19.13 -6.01
CA PHE A 52 4.20 -18.20 -5.83
C PHE A 52 2.89 -18.97 -5.62
N ASN A 53 2.23 -18.75 -4.52
CA ASN A 53 0.90 -19.28 -4.24
C ASN A 53 0.00 -18.17 -3.64
N TRP A 54 -1.31 -18.32 -3.83
CA TRP A 54 -2.33 -17.40 -3.32
C TRP A 54 -2.90 -17.83 -1.96
N ASN A 55 -2.39 -18.90 -1.35
CA ASN A 55 -3.00 -19.54 -0.18
C ASN A 55 -2.38 -19.15 1.16
N ASP A 56 -1.54 -18.12 1.18
CA ASP A 56 -0.86 -17.67 2.41
C ASP A 56 -1.73 -16.65 3.15
N GLY A 57 -2.39 -17.11 4.21
CA GLY A 57 -3.32 -16.30 5.00
C GLY A 57 -2.64 -15.12 5.71
N ASP A 58 -1.38 -15.27 6.13
CA ASP A 58 -0.65 -14.21 6.82
C ASP A 58 -0.26 -13.09 5.86
N VAL A 59 0.12 -13.45 4.62
CA VAL A 59 0.37 -12.46 3.56
C VAL A 59 -0.92 -11.73 3.18
N TRP A 60 -2.08 -12.42 3.12
CA TRP A 60 -3.38 -11.77 2.90
C TRP A 60 -3.73 -10.79 4.01
N ARG A 61 -3.49 -11.15 5.28
CA ARG A 61 -3.74 -10.28 6.43
C ARG A 61 -2.84 -9.04 6.41
N THR A 62 -1.55 -9.22 6.16
CA THR A 62 -0.58 -8.12 6.09
C THR A 62 -0.88 -7.19 4.92
N SER A 63 -1.19 -7.74 3.73
CA SER A 63 -1.58 -6.92 2.58
C SER A 63 -2.88 -6.15 2.81
N ALA A 64 -3.87 -6.74 3.49
CA ALA A 64 -5.09 -6.04 3.87
C ALA A 64 -4.82 -4.89 4.85
N HIS A 65 -3.92 -5.12 5.83
CA HIS A 65 -3.53 -4.08 6.79
C HIS A 65 -2.88 -2.88 6.08
N ASN A 66 -1.94 -3.12 5.18
CA ASN A 66 -1.27 -2.07 4.41
C ASN A 66 -2.28 -1.34 3.49
N THR A 67 -3.13 -2.09 2.78
CA THR A 67 -4.18 -1.52 1.92
C THR A 67 -5.14 -0.62 2.71
N LYS A 68 -5.47 -1.00 3.94
CA LYS A 68 -6.32 -0.19 4.83
C LYS A 68 -5.70 1.18 5.14
N TRP A 69 -4.41 1.25 5.44
CA TRP A 69 -3.74 2.53 5.73
C TRP A 69 -3.63 3.42 4.49
N CYS A 70 -3.34 2.83 3.33
CA CYS A 70 -3.43 3.51 2.04
C CYS A 70 -4.83 4.10 1.83
N LEU A 71 -5.89 3.30 2.03
CA LEU A 71 -7.27 3.73 1.86
C LEU A 71 -7.63 4.90 2.78
N ILE A 72 -7.20 4.86 4.04
CA ILE A 72 -7.41 5.98 4.97
C ILE A 72 -6.75 7.25 4.45
N GLY A 73 -5.50 7.16 4.00
CA GLY A 73 -4.77 8.29 3.45
C GLY A 73 -5.45 8.89 2.22
N CYS A 74 -5.82 8.05 1.25
CA CYS A 74 -6.54 8.41 0.04
C CYS A 74 -7.89 9.08 0.36
N SER A 75 -8.68 8.46 1.23
CA SER A 75 -10.00 8.96 1.62
C SER A 75 -9.96 10.34 2.28
N ILE A 76 -8.92 10.66 3.04
CA ILE A 76 -8.78 11.98 3.65
C ILE A 76 -8.71 13.08 2.58
N GLY A 77 -7.82 12.95 1.61
CA GLY A 77 -7.64 13.96 0.56
C GLY A 77 -8.82 14.07 -0.38
N GLU A 78 -9.34 12.92 -0.82
CA GLU A 78 -10.47 12.84 -1.74
C GLU A 78 -11.74 13.41 -1.11
N PHE A 79 -12.14 12.93 0.09
CA PHE A 79 -13.39 13.38 0.71
C PHE A 79 -13.33 14.81 1.24
N LEU A 80 -12.15 15.31 1.63
CA LEU A 80 -11.99 16.73 1.94
C LEU A 80 -12.24 17.60 0.70
N THR A 81 -11.78 17.17 -0.46
CA THR A 81 -11.97 17.88 -1.73
C THR A 81 -13.42 17.84 -2.17
N LEU A 82 -14.05 16.66 -2.19
CA LEU A 82 -15.46 16.49 -2.54
C LEU A 82 -16.37 17.23 -1.54
N GLY A 83 -16.04 17.20 -0.25
CA GLY A 83 -16.74 17.94 0.78
C GLY A 83 -16.66 19.46 0.58
N ALA A 84 -15.48 19.97 0.19
CA ALA A 84 -15.33 21.38 -0.16
C ALA A 84 -16.17 21.74 -1.39
N TYR A 85 -16.25 20.88 -2.40
CA TYR A 85 -17.10 21.10 -3.56
C TYR A 85 -18.58 21.20 -3.18
N SER A 86 -19.04 20.33 -2.30
CA SER A 86 -20.41 20.40 -1.78
C SER A 86 -20.65 21.65 -0.93
N TYR A 87 -19.69 22.03 -0.10
CA TYR A 87 -19.82 23.21 0.77
C TYR A 87 -19.88 24.54 0.01
N TYR A 88 -19.09 24.65 -1.06
CA TYR A 88 -19.05 25.86 -1.91
C TYR A 88 -20.01 25.80 -3.11
N ASP A 89 -20.82 24.75 -3.22
CA ASP A 89 -21.77 24.53 -4.32
C ASP A 89 -21.12 24.64 -5.71
N ILE A 90 -19.92 24.06 -5.85
CA ILE A 90 -19.12 24.14 -7.08
C ILE A 90 -19.82 23.45 -8.26
N GLY A 91 -20.53 22.35 -7.99
CA GLY A 91 -21.28 21.60 -8.99
C GLY A 91 -22.35 22.38 -9.72
N SER A 92 -22.99 23.38 -9.03
CA SER A 92 -24.00 24.24 -9.66
C SER A 92 -23.41 25.34 -10.54
N THR A 93 -22.16 25.73 -10.29
CA THR A 93 -21.51 26.86 -10.99
C THR A 93 -20.69 26.48 -12.20
N ILE A 94 -20.24 25.22 -12.30
CA ILE A 94 -19.34 24.76 -13.34
C ILE A 94 -19.98 23.66 -14.16
N THR A 95 -20.20 23.95 -15.45
CA THR A 95 -20.77 23.02 -16.43
C THR A 95 -19.71 22.08 -16.98
N SER A 96 -20.10 20.85 -17.31
CA SER A 96 -19.26 19.82 -17.96
C SER A 96 -18.63 20.22 -19.29
N THR A 97 -19.09 21.32 -19.89
CA THR A 97 -18.54 21.88 -21.14
C THR A 97 -17.27 22.70 -20.93
N SER A 98 -16.96 23.07 -19.68
CA SER A 98 -15.76 23.85 -19.35
C SER A 98 -14.52 22.96 -19.24
N SER A 99 -13.39 23.38 -19.81
CA SER A 99 -12.10 22.69 -19.59
C SER A 99 -11.70 22.64 -18.12
N PHE A 100 -12.18 23.59 -17.31
CA PHE A 100 -11.93 23.64 -15.86
C PHE A 100 -12.67 22.53 -15.11
N TYR A 101 -13.78 22.03 -15.63
CA TYR A 101 -14.49 20.89 -15.08
C TYR A 101 -13.59 19.64 -14.96
N TYR A 102 -12.85 19.31 -16.00
CA TYR A 102 -11.95 18.14 -15.98
C TYR A 102 -10.81 18.27 -14.96
N LEU A 103 -10.33 19.50 -14.73
CA LEU A 103 -9.35 19.75 -13.68
C LEU A 103 -9.94 19.48 -12.30
N LEU A 104 -11.17 19.95 -12.05
CA LEU A 104 -11.86 19.72 -10.78
C LEU A 104 -12.23 18.24 -10.58
N LEU A 105 -12.52 17.50 -11.65
CA LEU A 105 -12.78 16.08 -11.57
C LEU A 105 -11.55 15.26 -11.12
N ILE A 106 -10.34 15.67 -11.54
CA ILE A 106 -9.09 14.98 -11.21
C ILE A 106 -8.52 15.44 -9.86
N LEU A 107 -8.90 16.61 -9.36
CA LEU A 107 -8.32 17.19 -8.16
C LEU A 107 -8.52 16.34 -6.88
N PRO A 108 -9.69 15.68 -6.63
CA PRO A 108 -9.87 14.76 -5.51
C PRO A 108 -8.85 13.62 -5.53
N LEU A 109 -8.66 12.98 -6.69
CA LEU A 109 -7.67 11.92 -6.91
C LEU A 109 -6.24 12.41 -6.58
N ILE A 110 -5.83 13.58 -7.07
CA ILE A 110 -4.50 14.13 -6.78
C ILE A 110 -4.32 14.37 -5.27
N ASN A 111 -5.32 14.96 -4.62
CA ASN A 111 -5.27 15.23 -3.19
C ASN A 111 -5.25 13.93 -2.37
N GLY A 112 -6.00 12.92 -2.77
CA GLY A 112 -5.97 11.58 -2.17
C GLY A 112 -4.58 10.94 -2.27
N LEU A 113 -3.94 10.97 -3.44
CA LEU A 113 -2.57 10.50 -3.62
C LEU A 113 -1.58 11.24 -2.70
N ILE A 114 -1.67 12.57 -2.64
CA ILE A 114 -0.78 13.39 -1.80
C ILE A 114 -0.94 13.02 -0.33
N THR A 115 -2.16 12.98 0.17
CA THR A 115 -2.44 12.67 1.59
C THR A 115 -2.06 11.24 1.94
N SER A 116 -2.23 10.28 1.02
CA SER A 116 -1.81 8.90 1.23
C SER A 116 -0.30 8.76 1.31
N VAL A 117 0.45 9.40 0.40
CA VAL A 117 1.92 9.42 0.45
C VAL A 117 2.42 10.09 1.74
N MET A 118 1.79 11.19 2.15
CA MET A 118 2.15 11.87 3.40
C MET A 118 1.91 10.98 4.62
N LEU A 119 0.75 10.31 4.69
CA LEU A 119 0.41 9.41 5.80
C LEU A 119 1.35 8.21 5.86
N GLU A 120 1.63 7.55 4.73
CA GLU A 120 2.57 6.41 4.70
C GLU A 120 4.00 6.83 5.07
N THR A 121 4.46 7.97 4.55
CA THR A 121 5.77 8.53 4.91
C THR A 121 5.86 8.79 6.41
N TYR A 122 4.81 9.35 7.00
CA TYR A 122 4.74 9.60 8.44
C TYR A 122 4.79 8.30 9.25
N ILE A 123 3.99 7.30 8.89
CA ILE A 123 3.97 5.99 9.57
C ILE A 123 5.35 5.31 9.51
N MET A 124 6.01 5.34 8.35
CA MET A 124 7.36 4.77 8.20
C MET A 124 8.41 5.53 9.02
N HIS A 125 8.26 6.85 9.12
CA HIS A 125 9.15 7.68 9.95
C HIS A 125 8.98 7.37 11.43
N GLU A 126 7.75 7.24 11.94
CA GLU A 126 7.47 6.81 13.32
C GLU A 126 8.04 5.40 13.60
N GLY A 127 8.09 4.54 12.59
CA GLY A 127 8.77 3.23 12.63
C GLY A 127 10.30 3.30 12.66
N GLY A 128 10.89 4.50 12.70
CA GLY A 128 12.34 4.73 12.82
C GLY A 128 13.08 4.94 11.49
N MET A 129 12.37 5.08 10.38
CA MET A 129 12.98 5.37 9.09
C MET A 129 13.25 6.87 8.93
N ASP A 130 14.37 7.23 8.30
CA ASP A 130 14.66 8.62 7.93
C ASP A 130 13.63 9.16 6.93
N TRP A 131 13.29 10.45 7.01
CA TRP A 131 12.28 11.10 6.15
C TRP A 131 12.49 10.89 4.66
N GLY A 132 13.73 11.01 4.19
CA GLY A 132 14.06 10.84 2.77
C GLY A 132 13.85 9.41 2.30
N ASN A 133 14.28 8.45 3.11
CA ASN A 133 14.09 7.02 2.85
C ASN A 133 12.60 6.63 2.95
N ALA A 134 11.87 7.14 3.94
CA ALA A 134 10.45 6.91 4.10
C ALA A 134 9.66 7.39 2.89
N LEU A 135 9.89 8.63 2.44
CA LEU A 135 9.24 9.18 1.24
C LEU A 135 9.60 8.41 -0.03
N SER A 136 10.88 8.06 -0.21
CA SER A 136 11.30 7.26 -1.37
C SER A 136 10.67 5.87 -1.37
N THR A 137 10.51 5.28 -0.20
CA THR A 137 9.86 3.97 -0.03
C THR A 137 8.36 4.07 -0.30
N ALA A 138 7.66 5.06 0.25
CA ALA A 138 6.25 5.32 -0.02
C ALA A 138 5.98 5.49 -1.52
N LEU A 139 6.75 6.34 -2.20
CA LEU A 139 6.63 6.57 -3.64
C LEU A 139 7.02 5.33 -4.47
N GLY A 140 8.11 4.64 -4.13
CA GLY A 140 8.59 3.50 -4.92
C GLY A 140 7.78 2.22 -4.71
N MET A 141 7.23 2.04 -3.52
CA MET A 141 6.57 0.79 -3.17
C MET A 141 5.04 0.85 -3.25
N SER A 142 4.41 1.93 -2.82
CA SER A 142 2.96 2.00 -2.66
C SER A 142 2.26 2.80 -3.75
N PHE A 143 2.97 3.61 -4.52
CA PHE A 143 2.38 4.53 -5.49
C PHE A 143 1.44 3.85 -6.51
N ILE A 144 1.83 2.69 -7.06
CA ILE A 144 1.00 1.96 -8.02
C ILE A 144 -0.30 1.48 -7.35
N SER A 145 -0.20 0.98 -6.13
CA SER A 145 -1.35 0.55 -5.33
C SER A 145 -2.29 1.69 -5.01
N MET A 146 -1.75 2.86 -4.60
CA MET A 146 -2.50 4.08 -4.33
C MET A 146 -3.22 4.58 -5.60
N LEU A 147 -2.51 4.62 -6.73
CA LEU A 147 -3.08 5.05 -8.00
C LEU A 147 -4.22 4.14 -8.47
N MET A 148 -4.06 2.81 -8.32
CA MET A 148 -5.12 1.85 -8.63
C MET A 148 -6.35 2.08 -7.74
N MET A 149 -6.14 2.36 -6.46
CA MET A 149 -7.17 2.66 -5.48
C MET A 149 -7.96 3.91 -5.87
N GLU A 150 -7.27 5.02 -6.11
CA GLU A 150 -7.86 6.31 -6.46
C GLU A 150 -8.65 6.24 -7.76
N ILE A 151 -8.09 5.60 -8.80
CA ILE A 151 -8.82 5.40 -10.06
C ILE A 151 -10.10 4.58 -9.84
N ALA A 152 -10.05 3.55 -9.00
CA ALA A 152 -11.20 2.72 -8.70
C ALA A 152 -12.28 3.48 -7.92
N MET A 153 -11.89 4.33 -6.97
CA MET A 153 -12.78 5.20 -6.19
C MET A 153 -13.42 6.25 -7.10
N GLU A 154 -12.63 6.94 -7.91
CA GLU A 154 -13.11 7.95 -8.86
C GLU A 154 -14.09 7.36 -9.90
N ILE A 155 -13.78 6.19 -10.48
CA ILE A 155 -14.72 5.51 -11.39
C ILE A 155 -16.03 5.17 -10.67
N THR A 156 -15.94 4.74 -9.41
CA THR A 156 -17.13 4.42 -8.62
C THR A 156 -17.95 5.67 -8.34
N ASP A 157 -17.32 6.78 -7.97
CA ASP A 157 -18.01 8.07 -7.78
C ASP A 157 -18.70 8.52 -9.05
N LEU A 158 -18.02 8.50 -10.19
CA LEU A 158 -18.59 8.85 -11.51
C LEU A 158 -19.81 8.01 -11.87
N LEU A 159 -19.82 6.72 -11.54
CA LEU A 159 -20.97 5.84 -11.80
C LEU A 159 -22.20 6.19 -10.93
N PHE A 160 -21.97 6.69 -9.70
CA PHE A 160 -23.05 7.05 -8.79
C PHE A 160 -23.54 8.50 -8.99
N THR A 161 -22.65 9.41 -9.35
CA THR A 161 -22.94 10.84 -9.46
C THR A 161 -23.21 11.28 -10.90
N GLY A 162 -22.83 10.46 -11.91
CA GLY A 162 -22.87 10.86 -13.30
C GLY A 162 -21.91 12.00 -13.65
N GLY A 163 -20.90 12.25 -12.77
CA GLY A 163 -19.92 13.32 -12.92
C GLY A 163 -20.34 14.64 -12.25
N GLU A 164 -21.36 14.66 -11.40
CA GLU A 164 -21.65 15.82 -10.57
C GLU A 164 -20.51 16.05 -9.56
N LEU A 165 -19.99 17.29 -9.53
CA LEU A 165 -18.91 17.67 -8.61
C LEU A 165 -19.47 17.86 -7.21
N GLY A 166 -19.09 16.99 -6.29
CA GLY A 166 -19.52 17.07 -4.89
C GLY A 166 -19.52 15.70 -4.20
N MET A 167 -19.80 15.71 -2.91
CA MET A 167 -19.85 14.49 -2.11
C MET A 167 -21.21 13.82 -2.19
N ASN A 168 -21.28 12.58 -2.63
CA ASN A 168 -22.46 11.75 -2.60
C ASN A 168 -22.39 10.71 -1.47
N PRO A 169 -23.17 10.85 -0.37
CA PRO A 169 -23.10 9.93 0.77
C PRO A 169 -23.43 8.46 0.42
N ILE A 170 -24.18 8.24 -0.65
CA ILE A 170 -24.52 6.89 -1.12
C ILE A 170 -23.33 6.25 -1.85
N ALA A 171 -22.53 7.03 -2.56
CA ALA A 171 -21.35 6.54 -3.28
C ALA A 171 -20.22 6.14 -2.31
N ILE A 172 -20.04 6.85 -1.19
CA ILE A 172 -18.93 6.67 -0.25
C ILE A 172 -18.67 5.20 0.15
N PRO A 173 -19.64 4.43 0.65
CA PRO A 173 -19.38 3.05 1.07
C PRO A 173 -18.95 2.16 -0.10
N PHE A 174 -19.42 2.42 -1.31
CA PHE A 174 -19.02 1.67 -2.51
C PHE A 174 -17.63 2.08 -2.99
N MET A 175 -17.29 3.37 -2.94
CA MET A 175 -15.95 3.89 -3.23
C MET A 175 -14.93 3.23 -2.29
N LEU A 176 -15.19 3.22 -0.98
CA LEU A 176 -14.31 2.58 0.02
C LEU A 176 -14.16 1.08 -0.22
N LEU A 177 -15.26 0.37 -0.54
CA LEU A 177 -15.22 -1.06 -0.79
C LEU A 177 -14.41 -1.39 -2.05
N VAL A 178 -14.69 -0.71 -3.16
CA VAL A 178 -14.02 -0.94 -4.44
C VAL A 178 -12.56 -0.47 -4.35
N GLY A 179 -12.30 0.68 -3.72
CA GLY A 179 -10.97 1.20 -3.45
C GLY A 179 -10.11 0.27 -2.61
N PHE A 180 -10.70 -0.46 -1.65
CA PHE A 180 -9.99 -1.48 -0.87
C PHE A 180 -9.72 -2.74 -1.69
N LEU A 181 -10.74 -3.28 -2.35
CA LEU A 181 -10.66 -4.58 -3.03
C LEU A 181 -9.75 -4.57 -4.26
N THR A 182 -9.67 -3.44 -4.97
CA THR A 182 -8.91 -3.33 -6.23
C THR A 182 -7.40 -3.49 -6.03
N PRO A 183 -6.72 -2.77 -5.13
CA PRO A 183 -5.27 -2.92 -4.94
C PRO A 183 -4.90 -4.10 -4.03
N TRP A 184 -5.81 -4.67 -3.26
CA TRP A 184 -5.52 -5.71 -2.28
C TRP A 184 -4.83 -6.96 -2.88
N PRO A 185 -5.29 -7.56 -4.00
CA PRO A 185 -4.59 -8.67 -4.64
C PRO A 185 -3.21 -8.27 -5.19
N TYR A 186 -3.06 -7.05 -5.69
CA TYR A 186 -1.78 -6.51 -6.13
C TYR A 186 -0.79 -6.39 -4.96
N ASN A 187 -1.26 -5.89 -3.81
CA ASN A 187 -0.46 -5.78 -2.59
C ASN A 187 -0.04 -7.16 -2.07
N TYR A 188 -0.94 -8.16 -2.13
CA TYR A 188 -0.61 -9.55 -1.83
C TYR A 188 0.53 -10.07 -2.72
N TRP A 189 0.35 -9.95 -4.05
CA TRP A 189 1.34 -10.40 -5.02
C TRP A 189 2.71 -9.76 -4.77
N ARG A 190 2.70 -8.46 -4.50
CA ARG A 190 3.93 -7.71 -4.24
C ARG A 190 4.64 -8.14 -2.96
N LEU A 191 3.90 -8.32 -1.87
CA LEU A 191 4.44 -8.84 -0.61
C LEU A 191 5.04 -10.24 -0.79
N LYS A 192 4.34 -11.12 -1.50
CA LYS A 192 4.79 -12.48 -1.73
C LYS A 192 6.05 -12.53 -2.61
N LYS A 193 6.14 -11.66 -3.61
CA LYS A 193 7.26 -11.64 -4.56
C LYS A 193 8.52 -10.97 -4.01
N TYR A 194 8.37 -9.87 -3.29
CA TYR A 194 9.51 -9.04 -2.89
C TYR A 194 9.84 -9.13 -1.40
N GLY A 195 9.04 -9.79 -0.60
CA GLY A 195 9.30 -10.05 0.82
C GLY A 195 9.42 -8.79 1.70
N LYS A 196 9.05 -7.62 1.18
CA LYS A 196 9.24 -6.33 1.85
C LYS A 196 8.00 -5.92 2.64
N ALA A 197 7.83 -6.52 3.79
CA ALA A 197 6.90 -6.05 4.82
C ALA A 197 7.59 -6.13 6.18
N CYS A 198 8.53 -5.23 6.40
CA CYS A 198 9.03 -4.95 7.73
C CYS A 198 8.41 -3.62 8.19
N HIS A 199 7.19 -3.70 8.72
CA HIS A 199 6.53 -2.60 9.44
C HIS A 199 6.07 -3.12 10.78
#